data_39d4e97ca4d603b824ab394ae893b813
#
_entry.id   39d4e97ca4d603b824ab394ae893b813
#
_cell.length_a   1.000
_cell.length_b   1.000
_cell.length_c   1.000
_cell.angle_alpha   90.00
_cell.angle_beta   90.00
_cell.angle_gamma   90.00
#
_symmetry.space_group_name_H-M   'P 1'
#
loop_
_entity.id
_entity.type
_entity.pdbx_description
1 polymer ?
#
loop_
_entity_poly.entity_id
_entity_poly.type
_entity_poly.pdbx_seq_one_letter_code
_entity_poly.pdbx_strand_id
1 'polypeptide(L)'
;MNITAAQVNELRQMTGAGMMDCKKALVECNGDKEAAIDYLRKKGQKIAEKRADREAAEGAVISATTADHTYGAVIMLNCETDFVGSNADFVGAAKGFLQAAIDNKIKNLDALKAFTINGRTVNDLVTDLTAKTGEKVELKHLEVVEAPYVANYNHQGNRLATLVGFNKNFNGIEETAHEVAMHAAAMSPIAIDENDVPQETKDREMAVAIEKTKQEQAQKAVDVALKKAGINPAHVDSEDHINSNMAKGWITEAQAQQAREIREKVTADTLANIKEQMVMNIANGRVNKFFKENCLLDQASLLDGSMTVRQFIQKADKEATVVAFKRVQLG
;
A
#
# COMPACT_ATOMS: atom_id res chain seq x y z
N MET A 1 -45.17 28.21 -6.28
CA MET A 1 -44.17 29.03 -6.99
C MET A 1 -43.65 28.23 -8.16
N ASN A 2 -43.51 28.86 -9.32
CA ASN A 2 -43.11 28.11 -10.53
C ASN A 2 -41.58 28.18 -10.63
N ILE A 3 -40.87 27.08 -10.25
CA ILE A 3 -39.41 26.99 -10.35
C ILE A 3 -39.03 26.81 -11.81
N THR A 4 -38.21 27.72 -12.32
CA THR A 4 -37.76 27.71 -13.72
C THR A 4 -36.60 26.76 -13.96
N ALA A 5 -36.45 26.24 -15.17
CA ALA A 5 -35.31 25.40 -15.55
C ALA A 5 -33.94 26.12 -15.37
N ALA A 6 -33.93 27.46 -15.54
CA ALA A 6 -32.74 28.28 -15.34
C ALA A 6 -32.30 28.24 -13.84
N GLN A 7 -33.22 28.41 -12.89
CA GLN A 7 -32.95 28.36 -11.47
C GLN A 7 -32.43 26.96 -11.06
N VAL A 8 -33.02 25.88 -11.59
CA VAL A 8 -32.58 24.52 -11.36
C VAL A 8 -31.16 24.30 -11.88
N ASN A 9 -30.86 24.79 -13.08
CA ASN A 9 -29.55 24.65 -13.70
C ASN A 9 -28.48 25.47 -12.94
N GLU A 10 -28.82 26.67 -12.48
CA GLU A 10 -27.94 27.51 -11.66
C GLU A 10 -27.60 26.82 -10.34
N LEU A 11 -28.58 26.29 -9.59
CA LEU A 11 -28.37 25.56 -8.36
C LEU A 11 -27.52 24.29 -8.59
N ARG A 12 -27.76 23.62 -9.74
CA ARG A 12 -26.97 22.46 -10.14
C ARG A 12 -25.50 22.82 -10.40
N GLN A 13 -25.25 23.92 -11.09
CA GLN A 13 -23.88 24.40 -11.33
C GLN A 13 -23.16 24.75 -10.03
N MET A 14 -23.87 25.32 -9.05
CA MET A 14 -23.32 25.71 -7.76
C MET A 14 -23.05 24.49 -6.84
N THR A 15 -23.91 23.46 -6.87
CA THR A 15 -23.87 22.35 -5.90
C THR A 15 -23.37 21.02 -6.49
N GLY A 16 -23.40 20.89 -7.81
CA GLY A 16 -23.13 19.62 -8.50
C GLY A 16 -24.20 18.54 -8.27
N ALA A 17 -25.28 18.83 -7.54
CA ALA A 17 -26.35 17.88 -7.24
C ALA A 17 -27.17 17.52 -8.49
N GLY A 18 -27.88 16.37 -8.44
CA GLY A 18 -28.73 15.92 -9.53
C GLY A 18 -29.84 16.94 -9.86
N MET A 19 -30.22 17.06 -11.14
CA MET A 19 -31.23 18.03 -11.59
C MET A 19 -32.57 17.91 -10.84
N MET A 20 -33.02 16.70 -10.59
CA MET A 20 -34.27 16.46 -9.85
C MET A 20 -34.16 16.83 -8.38
N ASP A 21 -32.99 16.65 -7.77
CA ASP A 21 -32.73 17.04 -6.40
C ASP A 21 -32.68 18.56 -6.24
N CYS A 22 -32.02 19.24 -7.17
CA CYS A 22 -32.04 20.71 -7.23
C CYS A 22 -33.46 21.26 -7.40
N LYS A 23 -34.25 20.68 -8.31
CA LYS A 23 -35.66 21.08 -8.48
C LYS A 23 -36.44 20.87 -7.20
N LYS A 24 -36.33 19.72 -6.56
CA LYS A 24 -37.01 19.42 -5.30
C LYS A 24 -36.61 20.37 -4.18
N ALA A 25 -35.30 20.62 -4.03
CA ALA A 25 -34.77 21.54 -3.02
C ALA A 25 -35.34 22.96 -3.22
N LEU A 26 -35.36 23.48 -4.45
CA LEU A 26 -35.93 24.78 -4.74
C LEU A 26 -37.45 24.85 -4.48
N VAL A 27 -38.19 23.77 -4.77
CA VAL A 27 -39.63 23.71 -4.46
C VAL A 27 -39.86 23.75 -2.96
N GLU A 28 -39.19 22.91 -2.20
CA GLU A 28 -39.28 22.83 -0.72
C GLU A 28 -38.86 24.13 -0.02
N CYS A 29 -37.93 24.87 -0.63
CA CYS A 29 -37.43 26.15 -0.11
C CYS A 29 -38.04 27.37 -0.77
N ASN A 30 -39.19 27.25 -1.48
CA ASN A 30 -39.90 28.35 -2.12
C ASN A 30 -39.00 29.20 -3.04
N GLY A 31 -38.03 28.61 -3.71
CA GLY A 31 -37.11 29.29 -4.64
C GLY A 31 -35.92 29.99 -3.98
N ASP A 32 -35.80 29.92 -2.64
CA ASP A 32 -34.65 30.44 -1.92
C ASP A 32 -33.43 29.53 -2.18
N LYS A 33 -32.39 30.12 -2.79
CA LYS A 33 -31.19 29.37 -3.20
C LYS A 33 -30.34 28.92 -2.01
N GLU A 34 -30.17 29.79 -1.02
CA GLU A 34 -29.34 29.47 0.15
C GLU A 34 -30.00 28.36 0.97
N ALA A 35 -31.30 28.47 1.23
CA ALA A 35 -32.08 27.43 1.89
C ALA A 35 -32.08 26.11 1.07
N ALA A 36 -32.10 26.16 -0.26
CA ALA A 36 -32.04 25.00 -1.13
C ALA A 36 -30.65 24.33 -1.09
N ILE A 37 -29.56 25.09 -0.98
CA ILE A 37 -28.21 24.56 -0.76
C ILE A 37 -28.14 23.82 0.58
N ASP A 38 -28.67 24.42 1.66
CA ASP A 38 -28.70 23.78 2.98
C ASP A 38 -29.59 22.53 3.01
N TYR A 39 -30.70 22.54 2.28
CA TYR A 39 -31.55 21.35 2.10
C TYR A 39 -30.79 20.20 1.42
N LEU A 40 -30.07 20.50 0.32
CA LEU A 40 -29.24 19.51 -0.38
C LEU A 40 -28.11 18.99 0.52
N ARG A 41 -27.50 19.86 1.32
CA ARG A 41 -26.45 19.50 2.27
C ARG A 41 -26.97 18.53 3.33
N LYS A 42 -28.11 18.81 3.97
CA LYS A 42 -28.77 17.89 4.92
C LYS A 42 -29.15 16.56 4.28
N LYS A 43 -29.57 16.59 3.01
CA LYS A 43 -29.82 15.35 2.26
C LYS A 43 -28.53 14.56 2.05
N GLY A 44 -27.42 15.20 1.70
CA GLY A 44 -26.10 14.57 1.56
C GLY A 44 -25.64 13.91 2.84
N GLN A 45 -25.78 14.58 4.00
CA GLN A 45 -25.47 14.02 5.32
C GLN A 45 -26.26 12.74 5.58
N LYS A 46 -27.58 12.73 5.30
CA LYS A 46 -28.41 11.53 5.47
C LYS A 46 -27.99 10.37 4.55
N ILE A 47 -27.50 10.67 3.35
CA ILE A 47 -26.95 9.64 2.44
C ILE A 47 -25.65 9.10 3.02
N ALA A 48 -24.75 9.97 3.49
CA ALA A 48 -23.49 9.60 4.12
C ALA A 48 -23.69 8.71 5.35
N GLU A 49 -24.65 9.09 6.24
CA GLU A 49 -25.01 8.28 7.41
C GLU A 49 -25.50 6.87 7.01
N LYS A 50 -26.39 6.77 6.01
CA LYS A 50 -26.91 5.47 5.52
C LYS A 50 -25.87 4.60 4.85
N ARG A 51 -24.76 5.18 4.41
CA ARG A 51 -23.66 4.49 3.74
C ARG A 51 -22.41 4.35 4.59
N ALA A 52 -22.48 4.76 5.88
CA ALA A 52 -21.32 4.74 6.76
C ALA A 52 -20.68 3.35 6.86
N ASP A 53 -21.50 2.29 6.87
CA ASP A 53 -21.04 0.90 6.99
C ASP A 53 -20.61 0.27 5.64
N ARG A 54 -20.70 1.02 4.52
CA ARG A 54 -20.25 0.52 3.23
C ARG A 54 -18.73 0.54 3.15
N GLU A 55 -18.16 -0.44 2.47
CA GLU A 55 -16.74 -0.44 2.14
C GLU A 55 -16.47 0.49 0.95
N ALA A 56 -15.47 1.36 1.08
CA ALA A 56 -14.97 2.24 0.03
C ALA A 56 -13.49 1.88 -0.22
N ALA A 57 -13.27 0.91 -1.10
CA ALA A 57 -11.95 0.38 -1.43
C ALA A 57 -11.37 0.98 -2.73
N GLU A 58 -12.23 1.52 -3.59
CA GLU A 58 -11.85 2.22 -4.82
C GLU A 58 -11.61 3.72 -4.57
N GLY A 59 -11.17 4.47 -5.59
CA GLY A 59 -10.96 5.91 -5.45
C GLY A 59 -9.77 6.47 -6.23
N ALA A 60 -9.15 7.53 -5.68
CA ALA A 60 -7.99 8.18 -6.25
C ALA A 60 -6.89 8.43 -5.19
N VAL A 61 -5.69 7.97 -5.48
CA VAL A 61 -4.45 8.24 -4.74
C VAL A 61 -3.59 9.14 -5.59
N ILE A 62 -3.32 10.34 -5.10
CA ILE A 62 -2.54 11.34 -5.82
C ILE A 62 -1.58 12.06 -4.88
N SER A 63 -0.43 12.43 -5.40
CA SER A 63 0.63 13.14 -4.69
C SER A 63 1.10 14.37 -5.44
N ALA A 64 1.62 15.34 -4.71
CA ALA A 64 2.27 16.54 -5.25
C ALA A 64 3.34 17.05 -4.29
N THR A 65 4.21 17.93 -4.78
CA THR A 65 5.21 18.65 -3.99
C THR A 65 5.00 20.14 -4.12
N THR A 66 5.52 20.91 -3.16
CA THR A 66 5.69 22.38 -3.31
C THR A 66 6.67 22.70 -4.43
N ALA A 67 6.58 23.92 -4.98
CA ALA A 67 7.49 24.36 -6.06
C ALA A 67 8.96 24.39 -5.64
N ASP A 68 9.25 24.56 -4.36
CA ASP A 68 10.59 24.52 -3.77
C ASP A 68 11.05 23.09 -3.42
N HIS A 69 10.21 22.08 -3.65
CA HIS A 69 10.45 20.68 -3.34
C HIS A 69 10.82 20.39 -1.86
N THR A 70 10.44 21.25 -0.92
CA THR A 70 10.74 21.02 0.51
C THR A 70 9.65 20.31 1.28
N TYR A 71 8.45 20.21 0.69
CA TYR A 71 7.27 19.55 1.23
C TYR A 71 6.55 18.79 0.13
N GLY A 72 6.11 17.59 0.45
CA GLY A 72 5.24 16.77 -0.42
C GLY A 72 4.11 16.16 0.37
N ALA A 73 2.96 16.00 -0.29
CA ALA A 73 1.80 15.33 0.27
C ALA A 73 1.24 14.28 -0.70
N VAL A 74 0.68 13.22 -0.15
CA VAL A 74 -0.15 12.25 -0.87
C VAL A 74 -1.46 12.09 -0.13
N ILE A 75 -2.56 12.11 -0.87
CA ILE A 75 -3.89 11.85 -0.32
C ILE A 75 -4.52 10.62 -0.96
N MET A 76 -5.46 10.01 -0.24
CA MET A 76 -6.33 8.97 -0.76
C MET A 76 -7.79 9.37 -0.50
N LEU A 77 -8.53 9.63 -1.59
CA LEU A 77 -9.96 9.85 -1.59
C LEU A 77 -10.64 8.57 -2.09
N ASN A 78 -11.40 7.92 -1.23
CA ASN A 78 -12.05 6.63 -1.51
C ASN A 78 -13.50 6.79 -1.92
N CYS A 79 -13.99 5.83 -2.73
CA CYS A 79 -15.37 5.62 -3.12
C CYS A 79 -15.69 4.12 -3.21
N GLU A 80 -16.96 3.77 -3.49
CA GLU A 80 -17.38 2.36 -3.55
C GLU A 80 -16.98 1.69 -4.86
N THR A 81 -16.99 2.42 -6.00
CA THR A 81 -16.73 1.86 -7.33
C THR A 81 -15.60 2.56 -8.08
N ASP A 82 -14.96 1.84 -8.99
CA ASP A 82 -13.96 2.35 -9.92
C ASP A 82 -14.53 3.37 -10.92
N PHE A 83 -15.83 3.27 -11.27
CA PHE A 83 -16.52 4.25 -12.11
C PHE A 83 -16.50 5.65 -11.49
N VAL A 84 -16.77 5.75 -10.19
CA VAL A 84 -16.67 7.01 -9.46
C VAL A 84 -15.21 7.41 -9.28
N GLY A 85 -14.33 6.50 -8.91
CA GLY A 85 -12.89 6.75 -8.70
C GLY A 85 -12.17 7.28 -9.94
N SER A 86 -12.60 6.88 -11.14
CA SER A 86 -12.06 7.34 -12.43
C SER A 86 -12.77 8.61 -12.98
N ASN A 87 -13.86 9.06 -12.37
CA ASN A 87 -14.61 10.23 -12.83
C ASN A 87 -13.77 11.51 -12.71
N ALA A 88 -13.76 12.33 -13.78
CA ALA A 88 -12.95 13.54 -13.84
C ALA A 88 -13.27 14.56 -12.73
N ASP A 89 -14.55 14.71 -12.35
CA ASP A 89 -14.96 15.62 -11.28
C ASP A 89 -14.50 15.11 -9.92
N PHE A 90 -14.54 13.78 -9.68
CA PHE A 90 -14.05 13.15 -8.47
C PHE A 90 -12.54 13.32 -8.32
N VAL A 91 -11.78 13.00 -9.37
CA VAL A 91 -10.33 13.21 -9.42
C VAL A 91 -9.98 14.70 -9.29
N GLY A 92 -10.79 15.59 -9.92
CA GLY A 92 -10.65 17.03 -9.79
C GLY A 92 -10.81 17.53 -8.35
N ALA A 93 -11.80 17.01 -7.61
CA ALA A 93 -11.97 17.30 -6.18
C ALA A 93 -10.78 16.81 -5.35
N ALA A 94 -10.31 15.58 -5.57
CA ALA A 94 -9.12 15.07 -4.93
C ALA A 94 -7.90 15.98 -5.17
N LYS A 95 -7.67 16.42 -6.41
CA LYS A 95 -6.60 17.37 -6.74
C LYS A 95 -6.76 18.71 -6.00
N GLY A 96 -8.00 19.22 -5.86
CA GLY A 96 -8.28 20.43 -5.08
C GLY A 96 -7.94 20.27 -3.60
N PHE A 97 -8.24 19.14 -2.99
CA PHE A 97 -7.88 18.84 -1.59
C PHE A 97 -6.38 18.70 -1.41
N LEU A 98 -5.71 18.01 -2.34
CA LEU A 98 -4.25 17.91 -2.34
C LEU A 98 -3.59 19.28 -2.49
N GLN A 99 -4.06 20.12 -3.41
CA GLN A 99 -3.51 21.46 -3.62
C GLN A 99 -3.64 22.31 -2.34
N ALA A 100 -4.78 22.24 -1.65
CA ALA A 100 -4.96 22.92 -0.37
C ALA A 100 -3.93 22.43 0.67
N ALA A 101 -3.64 21.12 0.71
CA ALA A 101 -2.61 20.58 1.59
C ALA A 101 -1.20 21.09 1.25
N ILE A 102 -0.87 21.16 -0.05
CA ILE A 102 0.42 21.64 -0.55
C ILE A 102 0.61 23.13 -0.26
N ASP A 103 -0.36 23.98 -0.63
CA ASP A 103 -0.26 25.44 -0.49
C ASP A 103 -0.16 25.89 0.97
N ASN A 104 -0.77 25.13 1.88
CA ASN A 104 -0.81 25.46 3.31
C ASN A 104 0.07 24.54 4.17
N LYS A 105 0.86 23.66 3.56
CA LYS A 105 1.75 22.68 4.23
C LYS A 105 1.04 21.95 5.39
N ILE A 106 -0.17 21.43 5.11
CA ILE A 106 -1.03 20.77 6.10
C ILE A 106 -0.42 19.41 6.47
N LYS A 107 -0.21 19.15 7.77
CA LYS A 107 0.59 18.02 8.25
C LYS A 107 -0.19 16.78 8.64
N ASN A 108 -1.50 16.86 8.80
CA ASN A 108 -2.32 15.72 9.22
C ASN A 108 -3.72 15.77 8.61
N LEU A 109 -4.36 14.61 8.57
CA LEU A 109 -5.66 14.40 7.94
C LEU A 109 -6.77 15.23 8.57
N ASP A 110 -6.79 15.35 9.91
CA ASP A 110 -7.84 16.10 10.60
C ASP A 110 -7.77 17.59 10.29
N ALA A 111 -6.54 18.14 10.24
CA ALA A 111 -6.32 19.52 9.80
C ALA A 111 -6.77 19.74 8.35
N LEU A 112 -6.53 18.78 7.44
CA LEU A 112 -7.02 18.87 6.07
C LEU A 112 -8.55 18.79 6.01
N LYS A 113 -9.18 17.88 6.74
CA LYS A 113 -10.64 17.76 6.80
C LYS A 113 -11.32 19.04 7.32
N ALA A 114 -10.68 19.71 8.28
CA ALA A 114 -11.17 20.98 8.86
C ALA A 114 -10.80 22.21 8.01
N PHE A 115 -9.87 22.10 7.07
CA PHE A 115 -9.44 23.21 6.23
C PHE A 115 -10.57 23.72 5.34
N THR A 116 -10.64 25.05 5.15
CA THR A 116 -11.73 25.71 4.42
C THR A 116 -11.28 26.10 3.02
N ILE A 117 -12.00 25.60 2.01
CA ILE A 117 -11.85 25.97 0.60
C ILE A 117 -13.15 26.70 0.20
N ASN A 118 -13.02 27.95 -0.23
CA ASN A 118 -14.16 28.79 -0.65
C ASN A 118 -15.29 28.83 0.40
N GLY A 119 -14.95 29.00 1.68
CA GLY A 119 -15.89 29.10 2.79
C GLY A 119 -16.51 27.79 3.26
N ARG A 120 -16.03 26.62 2.77
CA ARG A 120 -16.52 25.29 3.15
C ARG A 120 -15.38 24.37 3.56
N THR A 121 -15.60 23.56 4.60
CA THR A 121 -14.59 22.60 5.01
C THR A 121 -14.40 21.50 3.97
N VAL A 122 -13.20 20.94 3.88
CA VAL A 122 -12.94 19.75 3.02
C VAL A 122 -13.89 18.62 3.39
N ASN A 123 -14.19 18.44 4.67
CA ASN A 123 -15.15 17.42 5.13
C ASN A 123 -16.56 17.64 4.58
N ASP A 124 -17.03 18.89 4.51
CA ASP A 124 -18.31 19.23 3.88
C ASP A 124 -18.28 18.92 2.38
N LEU A 125 -17.18 19.24 1.70
CA LEU A 125 -17.01 18.96 0.27
C LEU A 125 -16.97 17.46 -0.02
N VAL A 126 -16.41 16.64 0.86
CA VAL A 126 -16.46 15.15 0.79
C VAL A 126 -17.90 14.66 0.96
N THR A 127 -18.68 15.27 1.87
CA THR A 127 -20.11 14.96 2.04
C THR A 127 -20.93 15.32 0.79
N ASP A 128 -20.60 16.41 0.11
CA ASP A 128 -21.24 16.78 -1.16
C ASP A 128 -20.92 15.77 -2.28
N LEU A 129 -19.69 15.27 -2.33
CA LEU A 129 -19.34 14.20 -3.28
C LEU A 129 -20.17 12.95 -3.03
N THR A 130 -20.39 12.56 -1.76
CA THR A 130 -21.30 11.47 -1.41
C THR A 130 -22.73 11.73 -1.89
N ALA A 131 -23.23 12.97 -1.71
CA ALA A 131 -24.56 13.35 -2.21
C ALA A 131 -24.65 13.31 -3.73
N LYS A 132 -23.60 13.76 -4.42
CA LYS A 132 -23.51 13.83 -5.89
C LYS A 132 -23.42 12.44 -6.52
N THR A 133 -22.57 11.58 -5.99
CA THR A 133 -22.30 10.24 -6.54
C THR A 133 -23.32 9.20 -6.08
N GLY A 134 -23.92 9.42 -4.90
CA GLY A 134 -24.76 8.43 -4.23
C GLY A 134 -23.94 7.27 -3.63
N GLU A 135 -22.61 7.35 -3.61
CA GLU A 135 -21.71 6.38 -3.01
C GLU A 135 -21.09 6.93 -1.74
N LYS A 136 -20.58 6.05 -0.84
CA LYS A 136 -19.73 6.47 0.25
C LYS A 136 -18.45 7.07 -0.34
N VAL A 137 -18.16 8.33 0.02
CA VAL A 137 -16.88 8.98 -0.29
C VAL A 137 -16.20 9.34 1.02
N GLU A 138 -14.91 9.03 1.12
CA GLU A 138 -14.11 9.27 2.31
C GLU A 138 -12.70 9.75 1.95
N LEU A 139 -12.28 10.87 2.53
CA LEU A 139 -10.86 11.25 2.54
C LEU A 139 -10.18 10.46 3.66
N LYS A 140 -9.51 9.36 3.28
CA LYS A 140 -9.04 8.33 4.22
C LYS A 140 -7.61 8.55 4.68
N HIS A 141 -6.74 9.08 3.82
CA HIS A 141 -5.34 9.29 4.13
C HIS A 141 -4.84 10.66 3.67
N LEU A 142 -3.96 11.21 4.46
CA LEU A 142 -2.99 12.24 4.12
C LEU A 142 -1.67 11.81 4.73
N GLU A 143 -0.66 11.57 3.87
CA GLU A 143 0.71 11.35 4.30
C GLU A 143 1.57 12.48 3.76
N VAL A 144 2.55 12.91 4.55
CA VAL A 144 3.43 14.01 4.19
C VAL A 144 4.90 13.66 4.36
N VAL A 145 5.75 14.30 3.57
CA VAL A 145 7.21 14.25 3.70
C VAL A 145 7.74 15.68 3.66
N GLU A 146 8.56 16.02 4.63
CA GLU A 146 9.34 17.28 4.68
C GLU A 146 10.81 16.90 4.67
N ALA A 147 11.56 17.43 3.70
CA ALA A 147 12.99 17.16 3.54
C ALA A 147 13.65 18.28 2.72
N PRO A 148 14.97 18.40 2.70
CA PRO A 148 15.68 19.34 1.83
C PRO A 148 15.34 19.20 0.34
N TYR A 149 14.93 18.00 -0.10
CA TYR A 149 14.31 17.77 -1.40
C TYR A 149 13.30 16.61 -1.31
N VAL A 150 12.09 16.83 -1.84
CA VAL A 150 11.01 15.82 -1.91
C VAL A 150 10.61 15.65 -3.36
N ALA A 151 10.60 14.41 -3.82
CA ALA A 151 10.02 14.00 -5.10
C ALA A 151 8.74 13.21 -4.87
N ASN A 152 7.87 13.23 -5.87
CA ASN A 152 6.67 12.41 -5.90
C ASN A 152 6.56 11.62 -7.21
N TYR A 153 5.81 10.51 -7.14
CA TYR A 153 5.42 9.73 -8.29
C TYR A 153 3.95 9.34 -8.20
N ASN A 154 3.19 9.58 -9.27
CA ASN A 154 1.81 9.15 -9.41
C ASN A 154 1.74 8.05 -10.46
N HIS A 155 1.35 6.84 -10.05
CA HIS A 155 1.19 5.75 -10.99
C HIS A 155 -0.08 5.93 -11.84
N GLN A 156 -0.02 5.45 -13.08
CA GLN A 156 -1.13 5.54 -14.02
C GLN A 156 -2.43 4.96 -13.40
N GLY A 157 -3.56 5.66 -13.63
CA GLY A 157 -4.86 5.28 -13.08
C GLY A 157 -5.13 5.76 -11.66
N ASN A 158 -4.24 6.57 -11.06
CA ASN A 158 -4.39 7.15 -9.72
C ASN A 158 -4.68 6.11 -8.61
N ARG A 159 -4.11 4.90 -8.72
CA ARG A 159 -4.30 3.84 -7.71
C ARG A 159 -3.14 3.73 -6.73
N LEU A 160 -2.04 4.37 -7.02
CA LEU A 160 -0.80 4.30 -6.26
C LEU A 160 -0.02 5.61 -6.44
N ALA A 161 0.49 6.14 -5.34
CA ALA A 161 1.42 7.27 -5.38
C ALA A 161 2.48 7.14 -4.28
N THR A 162 3.64 7.74 -4.51
CA THR A 162 4.75 7.76 -3.57
C THR A 162 5.31 9.16 -3.38
N LEU A 163 5.92 9.36 -2.22
CA LEU A 163 6.78 10.50 -1.88
C LEU A 163 8.13 9.97 -1.42
N VAL A 164 9.21 10.61 -1.82
CA VAL A 164 10.56 10.29 -1.35
C VAL A 164 11.29 11.58 -0.99
N GLY A 165 11.79 11.66 0.24
CA GLY A 165 12.56 12.79 0.75
C GLY A 165 14.05 12.48 0.80
N PHE A 166 14.88 13.42 0.36
CA PHE A 166 16.34 13.35 0.34
C PHE A 166 16.95 14.29 1.38
N ASN A 167 18.09 13.89 1.93
CA ASN A 167 18.82 14.68 2.94
C ASN A 167 19.43 16.00 2.42
N LYS A 168 19.50 16.17 1.11
CA LYS A 168 20.06 17.36 0.45
C LYS A 168 19.53 17.52 -0.97
N ASN A 169 19.59 18.74 -1.49
CA ASN A 169 19.45 19.03 -2.91
C ASN A 169 20.84 18.99 -3.59
N PHE A 170 20.92 18.47 -4.82
CA PHE A 170 22.14 18.38 -5.61
C PHE A 170 21.84 18.50 -7.11
N ASN A 171 22.85 18.73 -7.92
CA ASN A 171 22.67 18.86 -9.37
C ASN A 171 22.22 17.55 -9.99
N GLY A 172 21.11 17.54 -10.74
CA GLY A 172 20.51 16.34 -11.35
C GLY A 172 19.63 15.53 -10.39
N ILE A 173 19.26 16.09 -9.23
CA ILE A 173 18.39 15.39 -8.26
C ILE A 173 17.01 15.04 -8.83
N GLU A 174 16.44 15.86 -9.70
CA GLU A 174 15.10 15.66 -10.25
C GLU A 174 14.96 14.26 -10.90
N GLU A 175 15.92 13.92 -11.77
CA GLU A 175 15.94 12.61 -12.45
C GLU A 175 16.17 11.48 -11.44
N THR A 176 17.19 11.61 -10.59
CA THR A 176 17.52 10.60 -9.57
C THR A 176 16.35 10.37 -8.62
N ALA A 177 15.69 11.42 -8.14
CA ALA A 177 14.62 11.33 -7.17
C ALA A 177 13.32 10.79 -7.80
N HIS A 178 13.03 11.13 -9.05
CA HIS A 178 11.92 10.56 -9.80
C HIS A 178 12.06 9.03 -9.92
N GLU A 179 13.25 8.57 -10.31
CA GLU A 179 13.53 7.14 -10.44
C GLU A 179 13.41 6.38 -9.11
N VAL A 180 13.88 6.98 -8.00
CA VAL A 180 13.74 6.38 -6.67
C VAL A 180 12.27 6.36 -6.22
N ALA A 181 11.49 7.42 -6.51
CA ALA A 181 10.06 7.45 -6.20
C ALA A 181 9.27 6.40 -7.01
N MET A 182 9.62 6.20 -8.29
CA MET A 182 9.06 5.15 -9.14
C MET A 182 9.48 3.76 -8.64
N HIS A 183 10.73 3.58 -8.23
CA HIS A 183 11.23 2.34 -7.63
C HIS A 183 10.44 1.99 -6.35
N ALA A 184 10.25 2.95 -5.44
CA ALA A 184 9.46 2.75 -4.22
C ALA A 184 8.00 2.36 -4.54
N ALA A 185 7.41 2.91 -5.60
CA ALA A 185 6.09 2.52 -6.07
C ALA A 185 6.03 1.05 -6.51
N ALA A 186 6.99 0.63 -7.33
CA ALA A 186 7.02 -0.70 -7.94
C ALA A 186 7.43 -1.80 -6.96
N MET A 187 8.46 -1.56 -6.14
CA MET A 187 9.08 -2.58 -5.29
C MET A 187 8.53 -2.66 -3.87
N SER A 188 7.64 -1.73 -3.49
CA SER A 188 6.93 -1.74 -2.19
C SER A 188 7.84 -1.95 -0.98
N PRO A 189 8.93 -1.18 -0.81
CA PRO A 189 9.81 -1.34 0.33
C PRO A 189 9.08 -1.08 1.65
N ILE A 190 9.50 -1.76 2.73
CA ILE A 190 8.90 -1.62 4.06
C ILE A 190 9.64 -0.62 4.95
N ALA A 191 10.90 -0.32 4.62
CA ALA A 191 11.78 0.58 5.36
C ALA A 191 12.80 1.22 4.41
N ILE A 192 13.49 2.28 4.85
CA ILE A 192 14.56 2.92 4.08
C ILE A 192 15.77 1.99 4.04
N ASP A 193 16.22 1.52 5.21
CA ASP A 193 17.27 0.51 5.36
C ASP A 193 16.98 -0.41 6.57
N GLU A 194 17.88 -1.32 6.90
CA GLU A 194 17.73 -2.28 8.00
C GLU A 194 17.55 -1.61 9.37
N ASN A 195 18.09 -0.38 9.58
CA ASN A 195 17.99 0.32 10.86
C ASN A 195 16.56 0.79 11.13
N ASP A 196 15.82 1.13 10.08
CA ASP A 196 14.44 1.60 10.16
C ASP A 196 13.42 0.46 10.29
N VAL A 197 13.84 -0.80 10.09
CA VAL A 197 12.96 -1.96 10.30
C VAL A 197 12.69 -2.10 11.80
N PRO A 198 11.40 -2.15 12.25
CA PRO A 198 11.07 -2.32 13.66
C PRO A 198 11.70 -3.59 14.26
N GLN A 199 12.18 -3.52 15.51
CA GLN A 199 12.83 -4.65 16.18
C GLN A 199 11.93 -5.88 16.24
N GLU A 200 10.64 -5.70 16.48
CA GLU A 200 9.65 -6.81 16.46
C GLU A 200 9.64 -7.54 15.11
N THR A 201 9.73 -6.79 13.99
CA THR A 201 9.81 -7.39 12.65
C THR A 201 11.12 -8.16 12.47
N LYS A 202 12.26 -7.61 12.91
CA LYS A 202 13.58 -8.29 12.87
C LYS A 202 13.54 -9.59 13.66
N ASP A 203 12.98 -9.56 14.86
CA ASP A 203 12.87 -10.72 15.74
C ASP A 203 11.97 -11.80 15.15
N ARG A 204 10.84 -11.40 14.55
CA ARG A 204 9.93 -12.32 13.85
C ARG A 204 10.59 -12.97 12.64
N GLU A 205 11.25 -12.19 11.79
CA GLU A 205 11.94 -12.73 10.60
C GLU A 205 13.10 -13.66 11.00
N MET A 206 13.81 -13.34 12.08
CA MET A 206 14.84 -14.20 12.63
C MET A 206 14.26 -15.52 13.14
N ALA A 207 13.16 -15.48 13.88
CA ALA A 207 12.50 -16.69 14.39
C ALA A 207 12.03 -17.60 13.24
N VAL A 208 11.41 -17.01 12.20
CA VAL A 208 11.00 -17.73 10.98
C VAL A 208 12.19 -18.32 10.25
N ALA A 209 13.29 -17.57 10.13
CA ALA A 209 14.51 -18.03 9.48
C ALA A 209 15.16 -19.21 10.22
N ILE A 210 15.18 -19.18 11.56
CA ILE A 210 15.69 -20.27 12.42
C ILE A 210 14.83 -21.51 12.22
N GLU A 211 13.51 -21.39 12.36
CA GLU A 211 12.57 -22.51 12.23
C GLU A 211 12.68 -23.18 10.86
N LYS A 212 12.62 -22.38 9.80
CA LYS A 212 12.78 -22.86 8.43
C LYS A 212 14.13 -23.56 8.21
N THR A 213 15.19 -23.02 8.81
CA THR A 213 16.53 -23.63 8.70
C THR A 213 16.57 -24.98 9.37
N LYS A 214 16.00 -25.13 10.58
CA LYS A 214 15.92 -26.40 11.31
C LYS A 214 15.13 -27.43 10.51
N GLN A 215 13.96 -27.06 9.98
CA GLN A 215 13.12 -27.96 9.17
C GLN A 215 13.83 -28.41 7.90
N GLU A 216 14.52 -27.52 7.18
CA GLU A 216 15.27 -27.89 5.97
C GLU A 216 16.47 -28.81 6.27
N GLN A 217 17.15 -28.60 7.39
CA GLN A 217 18.24 -29.50 7.79
C GLN A 217 17.72 -30.89 8.15
N ALA A 218 16.60 -30.96 8.89
CA ALA A 218 15.95 -32.22 9.20
C ALA A 218 15.48 -32.95 7.93
N GLN A 219 14.84 -32.22 7.00
CA GLN A 219 14.40 -32.80 5.71
C GLN A 219 15.57 -33.32 4.88
N LYS A 220 16.69 -32.58 4.79
CA LYS A 220 17.90 -33.07 4.11
C LYS A 220 18.45 -34.33 4.72
N ALA A 221 18.45 -34.44 6.06
CA ALA A 221 18.90 -35.66 6.76
C ALA A 221 17.96 -36.84 6.46
N VAL A 222 16.66 -36.62 6.48
CA VAL A 222 15.64 -37.62 6.11
C VAL A 222 15.83 -38.08 4.67
N ASP A 223 16.00 -37.17 3.71
CA ASP A 223 16.21 -37.52 2.30
C ASP A 223 17.47 -38.40 2.11
N VAL A 224 18.55 -38.09 2.83
CA VAL A 224 19.77 -38.91 2.81
C VAL A 224 19.53 -40.30 3.40
N ALA A 225 18.78 -40.39 4.51
CA ALA A 225 18.47 -41.66 5.16
C ALA A 225 17.56 -42.55 4.30
N LEU A 226 16.55 -41.96 3.67
CA LEU A 226 15.64 -42.64 2.72
C LEU A 226 16.41 -43.19 1.51
N LYS A 227 17.29 -42.40 0.91
CA LYS A 227 18.16 -42.84 -0.21
C LYS A 227 19.04 -44.01 0.19
N LYS A 228 19.64 -43.99 1.40
CA LYS A 228 20.44 -45.10 1.94
C LYS A 228 19.62 -46.37 2.15
N ALA A 229 18.31 -46.22 2.47
CA ALA A 229 17.37 -47.35 2.60
C ALA A 229 16.80 -47.83 1.26
N GLY A 230 17.26 -47.24 0.13
CA GLY A 230 16.77 -47.60 -1.21
C GLY A 230 15.37 -47.06 -1.52
N ILE A 231 14.90 -46.07 -0.77
CA ILE A 231 13.58 -45.44 -0.95
C ILE A 231 13.78 -44.08 -1.61
N ASN A 232 13.00 -43.82 -2.67
CA ASN A 232 13.02 -42.52 -3.32
C ASN A 232 12.28 -41.48 -2.44
N PRO A 233 12.95 -40.42 -1.93
CA PRO A 233 12.33 -39.40 -1.08
C PRO A 233 11.07 -38.78 -1.68
N ALA A 234 11.05 -38.53 -2.99
CA ALA A 234 9.90 -37.94 -3.68
C ALA A 234 8.64 -38.82 -3.69
N HIS A 235 8.77 -40.12 -3.42
CA HIS A 235 7.64 -41.04 -3.33
C HIS A 235 7.00 -41.09 -1.95
N VAL A 236 7.68 -40.51 -0.93
CA VAL A 236 7.33 -40.65 0.49
C VAL A 236 7.44 -39.32 1.25
N ASP A 237 7.38 -38.19 0.56
CA ASP A 237 7.51 -36.85 1.14
C ASP A 237 6.28 -36.40 1.95
N SER A 238 5.11 -37.01 1.68
CA SER A 238 3.85 -36.76 2.39
C SER A 238 3.07 -38.07 2.54
N GLU A 239 2.13 -38.13 3.51
CA GLU A 239 1.22 -39.28 3.64
C GLU A 239 0.37 -39.52 2.39
N ASP A 240 -0.04 -38.44 1.73
CA ASP A 240 -0.82 -38.54 0.46
C ASP A 240 0.02 -39.17 -0.65
N HIS A 241 1.31 -38.81 -0.76
CA HIS A 241 2.22 -39.43 -1.71
C HIS A 241 2.53 -40.90 -1.36
N ILE A 242 2.71 -41.21 -0.09
CA ILE A 242 2.88 -42.60 0.36
C ILE A 242 1.67 -43.44 -0.06
N ASN A 243 0.47 -43.03 0.29
CA ASN A 243 -0.75 -43.75 -0.02
C ASN A 243 -1.00 -43.90 -1.55
N SER A 244 -0.80 -42.80 -2.29
CA SER A 244 -0.91 -42.80 -3.75
C SER A 244 0.10 -43.72 -4.42
N ASN A 245 1.36 -43.68 -3.97
CA ASN A 245 2.42 -44.48 -4.57
C ASN A 245 2.37 -45.95 -4.18
N MET A 246 1.81 -46.29 -2.99
CA MET A 246 1.44 -47.65 -2.65
C MET A 246 0.34 -48.19 -3.58
N ALA A 247 -0.71 -47.41 -3.79
CA ALA A 247 -1.80 -47.80 -4.69
C ALA A 247 -1.35 -48.03 -6.15
N LYS A 248 -0.33 -47.28 -6.60
CA LYS A 248 0.31 -47.43 -7.92
C LYS A 248 1.33 -48.57 -8.00
N GLY A 249 1.68 -49.18 -6.85
CA GLY A 249 2.69 -50.23 -6.78
C GLY A 249 4.14 -49.70 -6.92
N TRP A 250 4.36 -48.39 -6.75
CA TRP A 250 5.70 -47.80 -6.82
C TRP A 250 6.52 -47.99 -5.55
N ILE A 251 5.84 -48.20 -4.44
CA ILE A 251 6.42 -48.56 -3.13
C ILE A 251 5.59 -49.67 -2.51
N THR A 252 6.26 -50.53 -1.75
CA THR A 252 5.60 -51.60 -0.96
C THR A 252 5.14 -51.06 0.38
N GLU A 253 4.21 -51.76 1.04
CA GLU A 253 3.76 -51.45 2.38
C GLU A 253 4.93 -51.41 3.38
N ALA A 254 5.88 -52.35 3.27
CA ALA A 254 7.07 -52.41 4.07
C ALA A 254 7.95 -51.15 3.87
N GLN A 255 8.12 -50.71 2.64
CA GLN A 255 8.83 -49.47 2.32
C GLN A 255 8.10 -48.24 2.85
N ALA A 256 6.77 -48.18 2.77
CA ALA A 256 5.96 -47.11 3.31
C ALA A 256 6.14 -47.01 4.86
N GLN A 257 6.05 -48.15 5.55
CA GLN A 257 6.25 -48.18 7.00
C GLN A 257 7.69 -47.77 7.39
N GLN A 258 8.68 -48.30 6.70
CA GLN A 258 10.09 -47.95 6.91
C GLN A 258 10.33 -46.43 6.66
N ALA A 259 9.69 -45.85 5.65
CA ALA A 259 9.81 -44.43 5.36
C ALA A 259 9.24 -43.56 6.50
N ARG A 260 8.09 -43.95 7.07
CA ARG A 260 7.49 -43.24 8.22
C ARG A 260 8.43 -43.28 9.43
N GLU A 261 8.97 -44.44 9.77
CA GLU A 261 9.91 -44.62 10.87
C GLU A 261 11.19 -43.81 10.66
N ILE A 262 11.76 -43.82 9.45
CA ILE A 262 12.93 -43.00 9.09
C ILE A 262 12.62 -41.51 9.26
N ARG A 263 11.49 -41.03 8.73
CA ARG A 263 11.09 -39.63 8.82
C ARG A 263 10.97 -39.18 10.26
N GLU A 264 10.22 -39.89 11.07
CA GLU A 264 10.03 -39.58 12.50
C GLU A 264 11.33 -39.56 13.27
N LYS A 265 12.08 -40.68 13.23
CA LYS A 265 13.34 -40.84 14.00
C LYS A 265 14.41 -39.85 13.56
N VAL A 266 14.68 -39.76 12.25
CA VAL A 266 15.78 -38.90 11.75
C VAL A 266 15.45 -37.43 11.94
N THR A 267 14.16 -37.03 11.81
CA THR A 267 13.76 -35.66 12.16
C THR A 267 14.02 -35.35 13.62
N ALA A 268 13.56 -36.20 14.55
CA ALA A 268 13.77 -36.01 15.99
C ALA A 268 15.25 -35.96 16.34
N ASP A 269 16.04 -36.93 15.87
CA ASP A 269 17.48 -37.02 16.11
C ASP A 269 18.23 -35.79 15.54
N THR A 270 17.85 -35.32 14.34
CA THR A 270 18.47 -34.13 13.73
C THR A 270 18.16 -32.87 14.52
N LEU A 271 16.90 -32.64 14.88
CA LEU A 271 16.50 -31.47 15.66
C LEU A 271 17.14 -31.46 17.06
N ALA A 272 17.29 -32.61 17.70
CA ALA A 272 17.93 -32.71 19.01
C ALA A 272 19.45 -32.45 18.99
N ASN A 273 20.13 -32.74 17.85
CA ASN A 273 21.58 -32.65 17.73
C ASN A 273 22.07 -31.56 16.78
N ILE A 274 21.15 -30.68 16.29
CA ILE A 274 21.51 -29.64 15.35
C ILE A 274 22.44 -28.61 15.99
N LYS A 275 23.52 -28.25 15.29
CA LYS A 275 24.46 -27.24 15.76
C LYS A 275 23.85 -25.85 15.68
N GLU A 276 23.52 -25.25 16.83
CA GLU A 276 22.90 -23.91 16.91
C GLU A 276 23.68 -22.86 16.12
N GLN A 277 25.01 -22.85 16.18
CA GLN A 277 25.84 -21.91 15.45
C GLN A 277 25.63 -22.00 13.92
N MET A 278 25.47 -23.22 13.39
CA MET A 278 25.18 -23.43 11.97
C MET A 278 23.79 -22.87 11.59
N VAL A 279 22.80 -23.13 12.45
CA VAL A 279 21.43 -22.61 12.24
C VAL A 279 21.45 -21.10 12.25
N MET A 280 22.11 -20.47 13.22
CA MET A 280 22.23 -19.02 13.33
C MET A 280 22.93 -18.40 12.13
N ASN A 281 24.02 -19.01 11.64
CA ASN A 281 24.73 -18.49 10.47
C ASN A 281 23.84 -18.50 9.21
N ILE A 282 23.07 -19.56 9.00
CA ILE A 282 22.14 -19.68 7.87
C ILE A 282 20.97 -18.72 8.05
N ALA A 283 20.40 -18.62 9.26
CA ALA A 283 19.31 -17.73 9.58
C ALA A 283 19.70 -16.27 9.36
N ASN A 284 20.89 -15.85 9.82
CA ASN A 284 21.43 -14.51 9.56
C ASN A 284 21.55 -14.23 8.06
N GLY A 285 22.01 -15.21 7.27
CA GLY A 285 22.06 -15.07 5.81
C GLY A 285 20.67 -14.85 5.19
N ARG A 286 19.63 -15.49 5.71
CA ARG A 286 18.23 -15.32 5.27
C ARG A 286 17.69 -13.95 5.64
N VAL A 287 17.93 -13.50 6.87
CA VAL A 287 17.50 -12.16 7.33
C VAL A 287 18.22 -11.06 6.54
N ASN A 288 19.51 -11.21 6.27
CA ASN A 288 20.23 -10.27 5.38
C ASN A 288 19.65 -10.23 3.96
N LYS A 289 19.22 -11.38 3.45
CA LYS A 289 18.50 -11.44 2.17
C LYS A 289 17.15 -10.72 2.24
N PHE A 290 16.40 -10.92 3.33
CA PHE A 290 15.14 -10.22 3.57
C PHE A 290 15.34 -8.69 3.54
N PHE A 291 16.37 -8.13 4.21
CA PHE A 291 16.64 -6.70 4.16
C PHE A 291 16.96 -6.22 2.75
N LYS A 292 17.80 -6.96 2.01
CA LYS A 292 18.11 -6.64 0.60
C LYS A 292 16.90 -6.63 -0.33
N GLU A 293 15.90 -7.44 -0.03
CA GLU A 293 14.69 -7.54 -0.85
C GLU A 293 13.61 -6.55 -0.41
N ASN A 294 13.64 -6.06 0.84
CA ASN A 294 12.55 -5.29 1.42
C ASN A 294 12.92 -3.86 1.88
N CYS A 295 14.21 -3.51 1.95
CA CYS A 295 14.62 -2.15 2.30
C CYS A 295 14.97 -1.34 1.05
N LEU A 296 14.40 -0.14 0.93
CA LEU A 296 14.50 0.72 -0.26
C LEU A 296 15.94 0.88 -0.78
N LEU A 297 16.86 1.25 0.12
CA LEU A 297 18.24 1.55 -0.27
C LEU A 297 19.06 0.30 -0.65
N ASP A 298 18.64 -0.88 -0.20
CA ASP A 298 19.37 -2.14 -0.38
C ASP A 298 18.78 -3.00 -1.52
N GLN A 299 17.57 -2.66 -2.00
CA GLN A 299 17.00 -3.28 -3.20
C GLN A 299 17.85 -3.00 -4.44
N ALA A 300 17.87 -3.96 -5.37
CA ALA A 300 18.46 -3.76 -6.69
C ALA A 300 17.69 -2.67 -7.46
N SER A 301 18.39 -1.71 -8.03
CA SER A 301 17.78 -0.61 -8.79
C SER A 301 17.02 -1.14 -10.00
N LEU A 302 15.82 -0.59 -10.26
CA LEU A 302 15.03 -0.94 -11.46
C LEU A 302 15.72 -0.54 -12.77
N LEU A 303 16.49 0.56 -12.76
CA LEU A 303 17.19 1.02 -13.95
C LEU A 303 18.46 0.23 -14.23
N ASP A 304 19.16 -0.19 -13.19
CA ASP A 304 20.41 -0.94 -13.30
C ASP A 304 20.47 -1.98 -12.17
N GLY A 305 20.00 -3.18 -12.46
CA GLY A 305 19.96 -4.29 -11.51
C GLY A 305 21.34 -4.75 -11.00
N SER A 306 22.44 -4.21 -11.55
CA SER A 306 23.80 -4.50 -11.09
C SER A 306 24.19 -3.69 -9.84
N MET A 307 23.44 -2.66 -9.48
CA MET A 307 23.66 -1.81 -8.33
C MET A 307 22.42 -1.69 -7.45
N THR A 308 22.62 -1.36 -6.17
CA THR A 308 21.50 -1.04 -5.26
C THR A 308 21.00 0.38 -5.49
N VAL A 309 19.77 0.67 -4.99
CA VAL A 309 19.22 2.05 -4.98
C VAL A 309 20.19 3.02 -4.28
N ARG A 310 20.82 2.60 -3.18
CA ARG A 310 21.86 3.38 -2.49
C ARG A 310 23.01 3.73 -3.44
N GLN A 311 23.55 2.76 -4.14
CA GLN A 311 24.66 2.97 -5.10
C GLN A 311 24.21 3.85 -6.27
N PHE A 312 22.98 3.69 -6.74
CA PHE A 312 22.41 4.54 -7.79
C PHE A 312 22.36 6.01 -7.36
N ILE A 313 21.86 6.31 -6.16
CA ILE A 313 21.83 7.66 -5.60
C ILE A 313 23.26 8.20 -5.42
N GLN A 314 24.16 7.41 -4.84
CA GLN A 314 25.56 7.82 -4.56
C GLN A 314 26.41 8.00 -5.82
N LYS A 315 26.00 7.47 -6.95
CA LYS A 315 26.61 7.73 -8.25
C LYS A 315 26.37 9.17 -8.71
N ALA A 316 25.22 9.76 -8.35
CA ALA A 316 24.89 11.16 -8.63
C ALA A 316 25.52 12.10 -7.61
N ASP A 317 25.40 11.80 -6.31
CA ASP A 317 26.04 12.55 -5.22
C ASP A 317 26.37 11.58 -4.05
N LYS A 318 27.65 11.49 -3.68
CA LYS A 318 28.16 10.52 -2.69
C LYS A 318 27.56 10.64 -1.29
N GLU A 319 27.11 11.85 -0.92
CA GLU A 319 26.53 12.12 0.40
C GLU A 319 25.00 12.11 0.39
N ALA A 320 24.40 11.97 -0.79
CA ALA A 320 22.96 11.93 -0.92
C ALA A 320 22.40 10.58 -0.45
N THR A 321 21.28 10.64 0.24
CA THR A 321 20.51 9.48 0.70
C THR A 321 19.04 9.85 0.88
N VAL A 322 18.18 8.81 0.87
CA VAL A 322 16.77 8.94 1.25
C VAL A 322 16.69 9.04 2.78
N VAL A 323 15.86 9.95 3.28
CA VAL A 323 15.59 10.15 4.72
C VAL A 323 14.12 9.91 5.09
N ALA A 324 13.23 9.87 4.10
CA ALA A 324 11.82 9.55 4.31
C ALA A 324 11.21 9.03 3.01
N PHE A 325 10.24 8.15 3.09
CA PHE A 325 9.34 7.84 1.97
C PHE A 325 7.94 7.51 2.47
N LYS A 326 6.96 7.69 1.59
CA LYS A 326 5.58 7.27 1.78
C LYS A 326 5.09 6.60 0.52
N ARG A 327 4.37 5.49 0.68
CA ARG A 327 3.72 4.77 -0.40
C ARG A 327 2.27 4.52 -0.02
N VAL A 328 1.35 5.03 -0.81
CA VAL A 328 -0.09 4.90 -0.59
C VAL A 328 -0.71 4.25 -1.81
N GLN A 329 -1.53 3.24 -1.59
CA GLN A 329 -2.16 2.43 -2.63
C GLN A 329 -3.61 2.14 -2.26
N LEU A 330 -4.51 2.12 -3.23
CA LEU A 330 -5.87 1.58 -3.12
C LEU A 330 -5.84 0.06 -2.92
N GLY A 331 -6.82 -0.46 -2.20
CA GLY A 331 -6.99 -1.89 -1.98
C GLY A 331 -7.21 -2.26 -0.56
#